data_54e147032cbd3623c020cf4380d26dab
#
_entry.id   54e147032cbd3623c020cf4380d26dab
#
_cell.length_a   1.000
_cell.length_b   1.000
_cell.length_c   1.000
_cell.angle_alpha   90.00
_cell.angle_beta   90.00
_cell.angle_gamma   90.00
#
_symmetry.space_group_name_H-M   'P 1'
#
loop_
_entity.id
_entity.type
_entity.pdbx_description
1 polymer ?
#
loop_
_entity_poly.entity_id
_entity_poly.type
_entity_poly.pdbx_seq_one_letter_code
_entity_poly.pdbx_strand_id
1 'polypeptide(L)'
;KVEKLEVPHIPIKNLKNPSFAVFSSLKGILSRDDFDIVHGFNLPSAYAMKFAKGKKKVLTLHGVFGVHVSVLHSKPVSSVAKIAESHVLKWPDKLTTDSRATQKAYMEYAGLNFEILPSAIDPNKFVDIPSVEKVENQVAFVGRETYEKGIDILKTAEPEIRGKVVYCTNLPWKDAMKIMKSSQVLVVPSRKDSLPTSIKEAFYLKVPVVGADVDGIPELIRDNVTGLLVPPENSQKLAEAVNSLLNNKAKAKKLSDAGFEFVKNNLTWDVVLPKFIKFYENLLN
;
A
#
# COMPACT_ATOMS: atom_id res chain seq x y z
N LYS A 1 -17.28 20.12 3.07
CA LYS A 1 -18.26 19.02 3.18
C LYS A 1 -17.82 17.92 2.22
N VAL A 2 -17.70 16.69 2.71
CA VAL A 2 -17.36 15.53 1.86
C VAL A 2 -18.67 14.82 1.52
N GLU A 3 -18.94 14.64 0.24
CA GLU A 3 -20.05 13.84 -0.26
C GLU A 3 -19.52 12.50 -0.75
N LYS A 4 -20.06 11.40 -0.23
CA LYS A 4 -19.69 10.05 -0.65
C LYS A 4 -20.71 9.53 -1.64
N LEU A 5 -20.28 9.30 -2.88
CA LEU A 5 -21.09 8.67 -3.92
C LEU A 5 -20.64 7.23 -4.13
N GLU A 6 -21.58 6.30 -4.00
CA GLU A 6 -21.32 4.89 -4.29
C GLU A 6 -21.65 4.58 -5.75
N VAL A 7 -20.79 3.79 -6.37
CA VAL A 7 -20.97 3.32 -7.75
C VAL A 7 -21.19 1.82 -7.72
N PRO A 8 -22.29 1.33 -8.34
CA PRO A 8 -22.53 -0.11 -8.41
C PRO A 8 -21.41 -0.83 -9.19
N HIS A 9 -21.18 -2.09 -8.86
CA HIS A 9 -20.26 -2.96 -9.59
C HIS A 9 -20.74 -4.41 -9.50
N ILE A 10 -20.31 -5.24 -10.46
CA ILE A 10 -20.62 -6.67 -10.42
C ILE A 10 -19.63 -7.37 -9.49
N PRO A 11 -20.07 -8.04 -8.41
CA PRO A 11 -19.19 -8.59 -7.37
C PRO A 11 -18.53 -9.93 -7.78
N ILE A 12 -18.23 -10.11 -9.06
CA ILE A 12 -17.54 -11.28 -9.62
C ILE A 12 -16.07 -10.93 -9.82
N LYS A 13 -15.14 -11.81 -9.39
CA LYS A 13 -13.69 -11.57 -9.33
C LYS A 13 -13.12 -10.86 -10.56
N ASN A 14 -13.43 -11.29 -11.76
CA ASN A 14 -12.87 -10.73 -13.00
C ASN A 14 -13.74 -9.62 -13.63
N LEU A 15 -14.94 -9.38 -13.12
CA LEU A 15 -15.89 -8.36 -13.62
C LEU A 15 -15.98 -7.14 -12.71
N LYS A 16 -15.49 -7.23 -11.48
CA LYS A 16 -15.57 -6.12 -10.50
C LYS A 16 -14.95 -4.83 -11.02
N ASN A 17 -13.70 -4.85 -11.42
CA ASN A 17 -13.00 -3.66 -11.91
C ASN A 17 -13.52 -3.16 -13.25
N PRO A 18 -13.75 -4.00 -14.29
CA PRO A 18 -14.35 -3.56 -15.53
C PRO A 18 -15.74 -2.94 -15.35
N SER A 19 -16.63 -3.58 -14.58
CA SER A 19 -17.98 -3.04 -14.34
C SER A 19 -17.95 -1.73 -13.55
N PHE A 20 -17.08 -1.63 -12.54
CA PHE A 20 -16.86 -0.36 -11.84
C PHE A 20 -16.40 0.74 -12.81
N ALA A 21 -15.45 0.45 -13.70
CA ALA A 21 -14.96 1.42 -14.69
C ALA A 21 -16.10 1.90 -15.61
N VAL A 22 -16.96 1.01 -16.07
CA VAL A 22 -18.10 1.36 -16.92
C VAL A 22 -19.12 2.22 -16.17
N PHE A 23 -19.60 1.75 -15.00
CA PHE A 23 -20.64 2.48 -14.25
C PHE A 23 -20.13 3.82 -13.70
N SER A 24 -18.89 3.89 -13.28
CA SER A 24 -18.30 5.16 -12.82
C SER A 24 -18.10 6.15 -13.96
N SER A 25 -17.76 5.66 -15.17
CA SER A 25 -17.66 6.50 -16.38
C SER A 25 -19.02 7.05 -16.77
N LEU A 26 -20.07 6.23 -16.80
CA LEU A 26 -21.43 6.66 -17.08
C LEU A 26 -21.89 7.72 -16.07
N LYS A 27 -21.61 7.51 -14.78
CA LYS A 27 -21.92 8.49 -13.73
C LYS A 27 -21.16 9.80 -13.93
N GLY A 28 -19.88 9.74 -14.32
CA GLY A 28 -19.06 10.91 -14.67
C GLY A 28 -19.60 11.68 -15.88
N ILE A 29 -20.06 10.99 -16.91
CA ILE A 29 -20.68 11.61 -18.10
C ILE A 29 -22.00 12.31 -17.75
N LEU A 30 -22.81 11.65 -16.91
CA LEU A 30 -24.15 12.14 -16.53
C LEU A 30 -24.12 13.19 -15.40
N SER A 31 -22.99 13.33 -14.70
CA SER A 31 -22.85 14.36 -13.68
C SER A 31 -22.91 15.76 -14.31
N ARG A 32 -23.65 16.64 -13.64
CA ARG A 32 -23.70 18.08 -13.96
C ARG A 32 -22.65 18.88 -13.23
N ASP A 33 -21.95 18.23 -12.26
CA ASP A 33 -20.94 18.90 -11.45
C ASP A 33 -19.70 19.22 -12.31
N ASP A 34 -19.15 20.39 -12.07
CA ASP A 34 -17.89 20.85 -12.64
C ASP A 34 -16.87 21.02 -11.52
N PHE A 35 -15.74 20.34 -11.64
CA PHE A 35 -14.72 20.28 -10.60
C PHE A 35 -13.47 21.03 -11.03
N ASP A 36 -12.78 21.67 -10.09
CA ASP A 36 -11.45 22.21 -10.38
C ASP A 36 -10.44 21.07 -10.64
N ILE A 37 -10.51 20.00 -9.84
CA ILE A 37 -9.64 18.84 -9.98
C ILE A 37 -10.45 17.54 -9.90
N VAL A 38 -10.20 16.63 -10.84
CA VAL A 38 -10.66 15.24 -10.77
C VAL A 38 -9.45 14.33 -10.54
N HIS A 39 -9.42 13.66 -9.38
CA HIS A 39 -8.32 12.79 -9.01
C HIS A 39 -8.75 11.32 -8.97
N GLY A 40 -8.19 10.53 -9.86
CA GLY A 40 -8.35 9.07 -9.92
C GLY A 40 -7.26 8.34 -9.13
N PHE A 41 -7.64 7.23 -8.48
CA PHE A 41 -6.70 6.35 -7.78
C PHE A 41 -6.74 4.96 -8.41
N ASN A 42 -5.61 4.47 -8.89
CA ASN A 42 -5.44 3.25 -9.66
C ASN A 42 -6.14 3.24 -11.03
N LEU A 43 -5.72 2.32 -11.89
CA LEU A 43 -6.16 2.26 -13.29
C LEU A 43 -7.69 2.22 -13.48
N PRO A 44 -8.48 1.46 -12.69
CA PRO A 44 -9.93 1.42 -12.90
C PRO A 44 -10.63 2.77 -12.75
N SER A 45 -10.12 3.67 -11.89
CA SER A 45 -10.69 5.00 -11.69
C SER A 45 -10.34 5.98 -12.81
N ALA A 46 -9.31 5.69 -13.60
CA ALA A 46 -8.89 6.56 -14.68
C ALA A 46 -9.99 6.74 -15.75
N TYR A 47 -10.83 5.73 -15.97
CA TYR A 47 -11.97 5.83 -16.88
C TYR A 47 -13.00 6.82 -16.36
N ALA A 48 -13.37 6.75 -15.08
CA ALA A 48 -14.26 7.73 -14.46
C ALA A 48 -13.67 9.15 -14.51
N MET A 49 -12.38 9.29 -14.18
CA MET A 49 -11.64 10.54 -14.27
C MET A 49 -11.67 11.12 -15.67
N LYS A 50 -11.50 10.29 -16.72
CA LYS A 50 -11.51 10.74 -18.12
C LYS A 50 -12.80 11.44 -18.47
N PHE A 51 -13.93 10.91 -18.06
CA PHE A 51 -15.26 11.37 -18.46
C PHE A 51 -15.89 12.38 -17.49
N ALA A 52 -15.42 12.48 -16.26
CA ALA A 52 -15.86 13.51 -15.35
C ALA A 52 -15.41 14.90 -15.83
N LYS A 53 -16.30 15.91 -15.64
CA LYS A 53 -16.00 17.31 -15.94
C LYS A 53 -15.04 17.86 -14.90
N GLY A 54 -13.93 18.46 -15.32
CA GLY A 54 -12.95 19.07 -14.43
C GLY A 54 -11.86 19.78 -15.20
N LYS A 55 -11.35 20.87 -14.62
CA LYS A 55 -10.31 21.70 -15.25
C LYS A 55 -8.99 20.96 -15.36
N LYS A 56 -8.65 20.19 -14.34
CA LYS A 56 -7.41 19.39 -14.27
C LYS A 56 -7.70 17.95 -13.85
N LYS A 57 -6.94 17.02 -14.37
CA LYS A 57 -7.07 15.58 -14.11
C LYS A 57 -5.77 15.00 -13.57
N VAL A 58 -5.85 14.31 -12.46
CA VAL A 58 -4.72 13.66 -11.78
C VAL A 58 -4.99 12.17 -11.67
N LEU A 59 -3.96 11.35 -11.89
CA LEU A 59 -4.03 9.91 -11.65
C LEU A 59 -2.90 9.48 -10.75
N THR A 60 -3.24 8.91 -9.59
CA THR A 60 -2.29 8.25 -8.69
C THR A 60 -2.26 6.75 -8.95
N LEU A 61 -1.06 6.18 -9.11
CA LEU A 61 -0.87 4.74 -9.21
C LEU A 61 0.01 4.22 -8.07
N HIS A 62 -0.46 3.13 -7.45
CA HIS A 62 0.23 2.42 -6.37
C HIS A 62 0.89 1.15 -6.91
N GLY A 63 2.00 1.31 -7.64
CA GLY A 63 2.72 0.23 -8.31
C GLY A 63 2.48 0.18 -9.83
N VAL A 64 3.36 -0.51 -10.55
CA VAL A 64 3.31 -0.64 -12.02
C VAL A 64 2.32 -1.74 -12.41
N PHE A 65 1.16 -1.36 -12.89
CA PHE A 65 0.06 -2.29 -13.19
C PHE A 65 0.44 -3.34 -14.23
N GLY A 66 1.05 -2.93 -15.34
CA GLY A 66 1.46 -3.87 -16.41
C GLY A 66 2.50 -4.90 -15.96
N VAL A 67 3.33 -4.55 -14.98
CA VAL A 67 4.27 -5.49 -14.34
C VAL A 67 3.52 -6.44 -13.40
N HIS A 68 2.59 -5.91 -12.57
CA HIS A 68 1.77 -6.75 -11.70
C HIS A 68 0.94 -7.78 -12.47
N VAL A 69 0.29 -7.35 -13.57
CA VAL A 69 -0.49 -8.28 -14.43
C VAL A 69 0.41 -9.32 -15.08
N SER A 70 1.63 -8.98 -15.47
CA SER A 70 2.56 -9.94 -16.11
C SER A 70 3.03 -11.06 -15.17
N VAL A 71 3.00 -10.82 -13.87
CA VAL A 71 3.35 -11.84 -12.85
C VAL A 71 2.16 -12.79 -12.58
N LEU A 72 0.93 -12.29 -12.71
CA LEU A 72 -0.28 -13.00 -12.30
C LEU A 72 -1.03 -13.68 -13.43
N HIS A 73 -0.77 -13.29 -14.70
CA HIS A 73 -1.57 -13.71 -15.85
C HIS A 73 -0.71 -14.13 -17.04
N SER A 74 -1.34 -14.85 -17.97
CA SER A 74 -0.69 -15.31 -19.21
C SER A 74 -0.21 -14.14 -20.10
N LYS A 75 0.78 -14.41 -20.97
CA LYS A 75 1.37 -13.40 -21.87
C LYS A 75 0.33 -12.58 -22.68
N PRO A 76 -0.74 -13.17 -23.27
CA PRO A 76 -1.73 -12.38 -24.01
C PRO A 76 -2.44 -11.35 -23.11
N VAL A 77 -2.85 -11.75 -21.89
CA VAL A 77 -3.55 -10.87 -20.95
C VAL A 77 -2.63 -9.74 -20.48
N SER A 78 -1.37 -10.05 -20.22
CA SER A 78 -0.39 -9.02 -19.80
C SER A 78 -0.09 -8.03 -20.94
N SER A 79 -0.07 -8.46 -22.19
CA SER A 79 0.14 -7.57 -23.33
C SER A 79 -1.03 -6.60 -23.52
N VAL A 80 -2.27 -7.10 -23.44
CA VAL A 80 -3.47 -6.25 -23.49
C VAL A 80 -3.48 -5.25 -22.33
N ALA A 81 -3.13 -5.69 -21.11
CA ALA A 81 -3.07 -4.83 -19.95
C ALA A 81 -2.02 -3.71 -20.10
N LYS A 82 -0.85 -4.01 -20.66
CA LYS A 82 0.20 -3.01 -20.95
C LYS A 82 -0.26 -1.97 -21.97
N ILE A 83 -0.93 -2.40 -23.06
CA ILE A 83 -1.49 -1.50 -24.06
C ILE A 83 -2.56 -0.61 -23.43
N ALA A 84 -3.47 -1.18 -22.66
CA ALA A 84 -4.51 -0.41 -21.95
C ALA A 84 -3.90 0.60 -20.98
N GLU A 85 -2.89 0.19 -20.21
CA GLU A 85 -2.17 1.08 -19.30
C GLU A 85 -1.50 2.24 -20.04
N SER A 86 -0.74 1.95 -21.10
CA SER A 86 -0.04 2.98 -21.88
C SER A 86 -1.00 4.01 -22.50
N HIS A 87 -2.24 3.59 -22.80
CA HIS A 87 -3.28 4.48 -23.32
C HIS A 87 -3.86 5.37 -22.22
N VAL A 88 -4.15 4.77 -21.07
CA VAL A 88 -4.74 5.45 -19.91
C VAL A 88 -3.78 6.49 -19.30
N LEU A 89 -2.48 6.21 -19.30
CA LEU A 89 -1.45 7.11 -18.75
C LEU A 89 -1.30 8.44 -19.51
N LYS A 90 -1.90 8.55 -20.69
CA LYS A 90 -1.93 9.79 -21.51
C LYS A 90 -3.11 10.69 -21.21
N TRP A 91 -4.07 10.26 -20.37
CA TRP A 91 -5.30 11.04 -20.14
C TRP A 91 -5.18 12.11 -19.03
N PRO A 92 -4.42 11.89 -17.95
CA PRO A 92 -4.30 12.88 -16.90
C PRO A 92 -3.33 14.02 -17.28
N ASP A 93 -3.57 15.20 -16.72
CA ASP A 93 -2.62 16.32 -16.79
C ASP A 93 -1.39 16.05 -15.92
N LYS A 94 -1.56 15.29 -14.83
CA LYS A 94 -0.48 14.88 -13.94
C LYS A 94 -0.62 13.42 -13.48
N LEU A 95 0.52 12.75 -13.45
CA LEU A 95 0.68 11.40 -12.91
C LEU A 95 1.37 11.49 -11.54
N THR A 96 0.83 10.79 -10.57
CA THR A 96 1.39 10.73 -9.21
C THR A 96 1.51 9.30 -8.71
N THR A 97 2.41 9.09 -7.77
CA THR A 97 2.60 7.80 -7.07
C THR A 97 2.97 8.03 -5.63
N ASP A 98 2.85 7.00 -4.80
CA ASP A 98 3.17 7.08 -3.38
C ASP A 98 4.62 6.71 -3.03
N SER A 99 5.39 6.14 -3.97
CA SER A 99 6.76 5.68 -3.71
C SER A 99 7.75 6.06 -4.81
N ARG A 100 9.01 6.25 -4.43
CA ARG A 100 10.12 6.48 -5.35
C ARG A 100 10.40 5.23 -6.20
N ALA A 101 10.23 4.06 -5.62
CA ALA A 101 10.38 2.80 -6.35
C ALA A 101 9.42 2.72 -7.53
N THR A 102 8.12 3.05 -7.32
CA THR A 102 7.14 3.10 -8.41
C THR A 102 7.44 4.20 -9.41
N GLN A 103 7.86 5.40 -8.96
CA GLN A 103 8.29 6.49 -9.85
C GLN A 103 9.44 6.03 -10.77
N LYS A 104 10.48 5.43 -10.19
CA LYS A 104 11.63 4.91 -10.94
C LYS A 104 11.21 3.83 -11.94
N ALA A 105 10.37 2.89 -11.51
CA ALA A 105 9.88 1.82 -12.36
C ALA A 105 9.07 2.34 -13.55
N TYR A 106 8.24 3.38 -13.40
CA TYR A 106 7.53 4.00 -14.54
C TYR A 106 8.46 4.81 -15.45
N MET A 107 9.48 5.45 -14.90
CA MET A 107 10.48 6.11 -15.73
C MET A 107 11.21 5.10 -16.62
N GLU A 108 11.63 3.96 -16.05
CA GLU A 108 12.32 2.89 -16.78
C GLU A 108 11.40 2.15 -17.76
N TYR A 109 10.15 1.88 -17.34
CA TYR A 109 9.19 1.10 -18.11
C TYR A 109 8.55 1.88 -19.27
N ALA A 110 8.21 3.15 -19.07
CA ALA A 110 7.39 3.95 -19.97
C ALA A 110 7.96 5.34 -20.29
N GLY A 111 9.12 5.72 -19.73
CA GLY A 111 9.68 7.06 -19.87
C GLY A 111 8.82 8.16 -19.23
N LEU A 112 7.93 7.80 -18.29
CA LEU A 112 6.99 8.72 -17.67
C LEU A 112 7.47 9.14 -16.28
N ASN A 113 7.43 10.44 -16.03
CA ASN A 113 7.76 11.01 -14.73
C ASN A 113 6.49 11.18 -13.89
N PHE A 114 6.49 10.56 -12.71
CA PHE A 114 5.43 10.65 -11.72
C PHE A 114 5.85 11.58 -10.59
N GLU A 115 4.96 12.43 -10.12
CA GLU A 115 5.20 13.22 -8.91
C GLU A 115 4.87 12.37 -7.66
N ILE A 116 5.67 12.51 -6.61
CA ILE A 116 5.51 11.70 -5.40
C ILE A 116 4.55 12.38 -4.43
N LEU A 117 3.40 11.74 -4.20
CA LEU A 117 2.44 12.07 -3.16
C LEU A 117 2.26 10.86 -2.24
N PRO A 118 2.99 10.78 -1.13
CA PRO A 118 2.99 9.58 -0.29
C PRO A 118 1.62 9.34 0.35
N SER A 119 1.23 8.08 0.41
CA SER A 119 0.03 7.69 1.15
C SER A 119 0.26 7.76 2.66
N ALA A 120 -0.69 8.34 3.39
CA ALA A 120 -0.61 8.56 4.83
C ALA A 120 -1.56 7.66 5.61
N ILE A 121 -1.29 7.51 6.91
CA ILE A 121 -2.24 6.96 7.88
C ILE A 121 -3.01 8.09 8.57
N ASP A 122 -4.21 7.76 9.06
CA ASP A 122 -5.02 8.64 9.87
C ASP A 122 -4.86 8.28 11.35
N PRO A 123 -4.16 9.08 12.16
CA PRO A 123 -3.98 8.85 13.59
C PRO A 123 -5.30 8.66 14.34
N ASN A 124 -6.36 9.36 13.93
CA ASN A 124 -7.66 9.31 14.60
C ASN A 124 -8.31 7.92 14.55
N LYS A 125 -8.02 7.13 13.51
CA LYS A 125 -8.52 5.75 13.40
C LYS A 125 -7.97 4.83 14.49
N PHE A 126 -6.82 5.15 15.06
CA PHE A 126 -6.15 4.32 16.08
C PHE A 126 -6.61 4.65 17.50
N VAL A 127 -7.31 5.76 17.73
CA VAL A 127 -7.82 6.16 19.05
C VAL A 127 -8.75 5.07 19.62
N ASP A 128 -9.57 4.47 18.76
CA ASP A 128 -10.52 3.41 19.13
C ASP A 128 -9.87 2.01 19.25
N ILE A 129 -8.57 1.87 19.01
CA ILE A 129 -7.90 0.59 19.20
C ILE A 129 -7.57 0.41 20.67
N PRO A 130 -8.21 -0.55 21.36
CA PRO A 130 -8.03 -0.70 22.79
C PRO A 130 -6.57 -0.96 23.17
N SER A 131 -6.21 -0.61 24.39
CA SER A 131 -4.97 -1.11 24.97
C SER A 131 -5.07 -2.62 25.09
N VAL A 132 -4.06 -3.31 24.55
CA VAL A 132 -3.98 -4.77 24.59
C VAL A 132 -2.60 -5.17 25.11
N GLU A 133 -2.57 -6.22 25.91
CA GLU A 133 -1.31 -6.81 26.34
C GLU A 133 -0.59 -7.49 25.19
N LYS A 134 0.73 -7.46 25.22
CA LYS A 134 1.54 -8.21 24.25
C LYS A 134 1.40 -9.70 24.51
N VAL A 135 1.03 -10.44 23.49
CA VAL A 135 1.03 -11.90 23.50
C VAL A 135 2.46 -12.37 23.25
N GLU A 136 2.98 -13.17 24.15
CA GLU A 136 4.36 -13.64 24.07
C GLU A 136 4.58 -14.48 22.80
N ASN A 137 5.66 -14.17 22.11
CA ASN A 137 6.08 -14.83 20.86
C ASN A 137 5.00 -14.82 19.74
N GLN A 138 4.03 -13.89 19.81
CA GLN A 138 3.09 -13.72 18.70
C GLN A 138 3.71 -12.90 17.57
N VAL A 139 3.60 -13.42 16.36
CA VAL A 139 4.03 -12.79 15.11
C VAL A 139 2.80 -12.56 14.23
N ALA A 140 2.57 -11.34 13.76
CA ALA A 140 1.45 -11.03 12.88
C ALA A 140 1.87 -10.97 11.41
N PHE A 141 1.00 -11.46 10.55
CA PHE A 141 0.93 -11.11 9.14
C PHE A 141 -0.40 -10.39 8.90
N VAL A 142 -0.37 -9.21 8.29
CA VAL A 142 -1.58 -8.44 7.95
C VAL A 142 -1.57 -8.11 6.46
N GLY A 143 -2.50 -8.70 5.73
CA GLY A 143 -2.58 -8.50 4.29
C GLY A 143 -3.51 -9.49 3.59
N ARG A 144 -3.66 -9.30 2.28
CA ARG A 144 -4.41 -10.24 1.44
C ARG A 144 -3.62 -11.54 1.25
N GLU A 145 -4.32 -12.64 1.13
CA GLU A 145 -3.69 -13.92 0.76
C GLU A 145 -3.48 -13.98 -0.75
N THR A 146 -2.42 -13.31 -1.22
CA THR A 146 -2.04 -13.24 -2.63
C THR A 146 -0.57 -13.54 -2.80
N TYR A 147 -0.18 -13.97 -4.00
CA TYR A 147 1.22 -14.28 -4.34
C TYR A 147 2.16 -13.08 -4.11
N GLU A 148 1.69 -11.86 -4.43
CA GLU A 148 2.50 -10.65 -4.24
C GLU A 148 2.84 -10.38 -2.77
N LYS A 149 1.95 -10.79 -1.83
CA LYS A 149 2.15 -10.59 -0.40
C LYS A 149 3.05 -11.63 0.25
N GLY A 150 3.45 -12.66 -0.48
CA GLY A 150 4.45 -13.64 -0.04
C GLY A 150 4.03 -14.48 1.17
N ILE A 151 2.72 -14.74 1.33
CA ILE A 151 2.21 -15.54 2.45
C ILE A 151 2.79 -16.98 2.45
N ASP A 152 3.06 -17.51 1.28
CA ASP A 152 3.72 -18.81 1.07
C ASP A 152 5.16 -18.81 1.57
N ILE A 153 5.90 -17.71 1.41
CA ILE A 153 7.25 -17.54 1.97
C ILE A 153 7.18 -17.59 3.51
N LEU A 154 6.20 -16.89 4.10
CA LEU A 154 6.02 -16.93 5.55
C LEU A 154 5.60 -18.33 6.05
N LYS A 155 4.70 -19.00 5.34
CA LYS A 155 4.32 -20.40 5.67
C LYS A 155 5.53 -21.36 5.61
N THR A 156 6.45 -21.12 4.66
CA THR A 156 7.71 -21.88 4.58
C THR A 156 8.67 -21.54 5.72
N ALA A 157 8.69 -20.28 6.17
CA ALA A 157 9.52 -19.82 7.28
C ALA A 157 8.97 -20.26 8.67
N GLU A 158 7.66 -20.47 8.77
CA GLU A 158 6.94 -20.65 10.05
C GLU A 158 7.50 -21.78 10.93
N PRO A 159 7.90 -22.96 10.42
CA PRO A 159 8.49 -24.02 11.25
C PRO A 159 9.78 -23.60 11.97
N GLU A 160 10.52 -22.63 11.43
CA GLU A 160 11.77 -22.12 12.00
C GLU A 160 11.55 -20.90 12.91
N ILE A 161 10.33 -20.32 12.94
CA ILE A 161 9.98 -19.20 13.79
C ILE A 161 9.66 -19.70 15.22
N ARG A 162 10.36 -19.15 16.22
CA ARG A 162 10.18 -19.48 17.63
C ARG A 162 8.97 -18.75 18.24
N GLY A 163 7.84 -18.80 17.55
CA GLY A 163 6.64 -18.08 17.95
C GLY A 163 5.40 -18.56 17.20
N LYS A 164 4.25 -18.02 17.58
CA LYS A 164 2.99 -18.31 16.91
C LYS A 164 2.70 -17.28 15.84
N VAL A 165 2.61 -17.68 14.59
CA VAL A 165 2.20 -16.81 13.48
C VAL A 165 0.67 -16.70 13.43
N VAL A 166 0.16 -15.47 13.39
CA VAL A 166 -1.25 -15.16 13.25
C VAL A 166 -1.48 -14.44 11.92
N TYR A 167 -2.26 -15.07 11.06
CA TYR A 167 -2.57 -14.56 9.72
C TYR A 167 -3.85 -13.73 9.76
N CYS A 168 -3.72 -12.41 9.63
CA CYS A 168 -4.83 -11.47 9.55
C CYS A 168 -5.20 -11.26 8.07
N THR A 169 -5.85 -12.26 7.48
CA THR A 169 -6.37 -12.20 6.11
C THR A 169 -7.89 -12.04 6.17
N ASN A 170 -8.45 -11.12 5.39
CA ASN A 170 -9.91 -10.89 5.32
C ASN A 170 -10.59 -10.52 6.66
N LEU A 171 -9.84 -10.01 7.62
CA LEU A 171 -10.39 -9.51 8.89
C LEU A 171 -10.83 -8.04 8.75
N PRO A 172 -11.84 -7.59 9.52
CA PRO A 172 -12.12 -6.19 9.71
C PRO A 172 -10.87 -5.45 10.19
N TRP A 173 -10.66 -4.22 9.71
CA TRP A 173 -9.45 -3.45 10.02
C TRP A 173 -9.17 -3.32 11.53
N LYS A 174 -10.20 -3.01 12.33
CA LYS A 174 -10.05 -2.88 13.79
C LYS A 174 -9.55 -4.18 14.45
N ASP A 175 -10.00 -5.32 13.99
CA ASP A 175 -9.60 -6.61 14.54
C ASP A 175 -8.17 -6.97 14.14
N ALA A 176 -7.81 -6.72 12.89
CA ALA A 176 -6.43 -6.87 12.44
C ALA A 176 -5.47 -5.95 13.22
N MET A 177 -5.87 -4.70 13.50
CA MET A 177 -5.07 -3.76 14.31
C MET A 177 -4.93 -4.20 15.77
N LYS A 178 -5.96 -4.79 16.38
CA LYS A 178 -5.86 -5.37 17.74
C LYS A 178 -4.83 -6.51 17.78
N ILE A 179 -4.92 -7.44 16.81
CA ILE A 179 -3.95 -8.56 16.70
C ILE A 179 -2.55 -8.02 16.44
N MET A 180 -2.39 -7.07 15.51
CA MET A 180 -1.10 -6.44 15.26
C MET A 180 -0.55 -5.79 16.51
N LYS A 181 -1.35 -4.99 17.23
CA LYS A 181 -0.95 -4.30 18.45
C LYS A 181 -0.54 -5.27 19.58
N SER A 182 -1.20 -6.44 19.68
CA SER A 182 -0.82 -7.48 20.65
C SER A 182 0.39 -8.32 20.22
N SER A 183 0.80 -8.26 18.96
CA SER A 183 1.92 -9.04 18.45
C SER A 183 3.28 -8.40 18.78
N GLN A 184 4.32 -9.24 18.90
CA GLN A 184 5.68 -8.77 19.14
C GLN A 184 6.39 -8.35 17.87
N VAL A 185 6.01 -8.92 16.71
CA VAL A 185 6.60 -8.62 15.41
C VAL A 185 5.52 -8.64 14.33
N LEU A 186 5.57 -7.68 13.40
CA LEU A 186 4.88 -7.77 12.11
C LEU A 186 5.84 -8.29 11.04
N VAL A 187 5.37 -9.23 10.21
CA VAL A 187 6.13 -9.73 9.06
C VAL A 187 5.47 -9.29 7.76
N VAL A 188 6.27 -8.74 6.84
CA VAL A 188 5.84 -8.30 5.51
C VAL A 188 6.75 -8.92 4.44
N PRO A 189 6.51 -10.20 4.07
CA PRO A 189 7.37 -10.97 3.17
C PRO A 189 7.03 -10.75 1.69
N SER A 190 6.53 -9.56 1.36
CA SER A 190 6.00 -9.25 0.04
C SER A 190 7.04 -9.45 -1.07
N ARG A 191 6.60 -9.97 -2.22
CA ARG A 191 7.37 -9.98 -3.47
C ARG A 191 7.27 -8.65 -4.20
N LYS A 192 6.15 -7.96 -3.99
CA LYS A 192 5.89 -6.62 -4.58
C LYS A 192 5.00 -5.81 -3.65
N ASP A 193 5.42 -4.59 -3.35
CA ASP A 193 4.63 -3.65 -2.58
C ASP A 193 5.14 -2.21 -2.75
N SER A 194 4.31 -1.31 -3.21
CA SER A 194 4.74 0.07 -3.47
C SER A 194 5.08 0.80 -2.18
N LEU A 195 4.12 0.89 -1.25
CA LEU A 195 4.32 1.53 0.06
C LEU A 195 3.33 0.95 1.09
N PRO A 196 3.60 -0.25 1.63
CA PRO A 196 2.64 -1.03 2.40
C PRO A 196 2.09 -0.28 3.61
N THR A 197 0.76 -0.15 3.64
CA THR A 197 0.06 0.52 4.75
C THR A 197 0.25 -0.23 6.06
N SER A 198 0.32 -1.57 6.02
CA SER A 198 0.54 -2.41 7.21
C SER A 198 1.85 -2.09 7.95
N ILE A 199 2.92 -1.70 7.23
CA ILE A 199 4.18 -1.25 7.88
C ILE A 199 3.97 0.08 8.61
N LYS A 200 3.29 1.04 7.98
CA LYS A 200 2.99 2.34 8.59
C LYS A 200 2.09 2.18 9.82
N GLU A 201 1.10 1.29 9.74
CA GLU A 201 0.20 0.94 10.85
C GLU A 201 0.96 0.27 12.00
N ALA A 202 1.84 -0.69 11.70
CA ALA A 202 2.68 -1.34 12.71
C ALA A 202 3.61 -0.35 13.40
N PHE A 203 4.27 0.51 12.66
CA PHE A 203 5.12 1.55 13.21
C PHE A 203 4.32 2.48 14.13
N TYR A 204 3.13 2.92 13.70
CA TYR A 204 2.27 3.76 14.53
C TYR A 204 1.80 3.07 15.81
N LEU A 205 1.59 1.75 15.77
CA LEU A 205 1.26 0.91 16.94
C LEU A 205 2.49 0.47 17.75
N LYS A 206 3.70 0.96 17.40
CA LYS A 206 4.98 0.55 18.00
C LYS A 206 5.21 -0.95 17.97
N VAL A 207 4.90 -1.56 16.84
CA VAL A 207 5.19 -2.97 16.55
C VAL A 207 6.42 -3.03 15.64
N PRO A 208 7.49 -3.73 16.04
CA PRO A 208 8.67 -3.87 15.19
C PRO A 208 8.35 -4.70 13.95
N VAL A 209 9.00 -4.37 12.83
CA VAL A 209 8.69 -4.95 11.52
C VAL A 209 9.90 -5.65 10.94
N VAL A 210 9.66 -6.83 10.35
CA VAL A 210 10.57 -7.51 9.44
C VAL A 210 9.93 -7.48 8.05
N GLY A 211 10.58 -6.85 7.08
CA GLY A 211 10.09 -6.72 5.71
C GLY A 211 11.07 -7.27 4.68
N ALA A 212 10.56 -7.73 3.54
CA ALA A 212 11.40 -8.07 2.39
C ALA A 212 11.95 -6.79 1.73
N ASP A 213 13.18 -6.84 1.27
CA ASP A 213 13.87 -5.74 0.58
C ASP A 213 13.40 -5.66 -0.90
N VAL A 214 12.17 -5.18 -1.10
CA VAL A 214 11.54 -5.06 -2.43
C VAL A 214 10.80 -3.74 -2.58
N ASP A 215 10.76 -3.23 -3.79
CA ASP A 215 10.01 -2.06 -4.23
C ASP A 215 10.11 -0.87 -3.23
N GLY A 216 8.99 -0.44 -2.65
CA GLY A 216 8.95 0.69 -1.70
C GLY A 216 9.10 0.31 -0.23
N ILE A 217 9.26 -0.97 0.12
CA ILE A 217 9.47 -1.38 1.52
C ILE A 217 10.72 -0.73 2.13
N PRO A 218 11.88 -0.63 1.43
CA PRO A 218 13.06 0.09 1.93
C PRO A 218 12.87 1.61 2.13
N GLU A 219 11.81 2.18 1.55
CA GLU A 219 11.46 3.59 1.83
C GLU A 219 10.83 3.78 3.23
N LEU A 220 10.24 2.73 3.78
CA LEU A 220 9.66 2.69 5.13
C LEU A 220 10.62 2.10 6.15
N ILE A 221 11.29 0.98 5.80
CA ILE A 221 12.19 0.26 6.68
C ILE A 221 13.64 0.62 6.33
N ARG A 222 14.30 1.34 7.22
CA ARG A 222 15.76 1.44 7.22
C ARG A 222 16.31 0.28 8.04
N ASP A 223 17.07 -0.60 7.39
CA ASP A 223 17.55 -1.82 8.05
C ASP A 223 18.35 -1.51 9.33
N ASN A 224 18.05 -2.26 10.39
CA ASN A 224 18.59 -2.09 11.74
C ASN A 224 18.38 -0.68 12.37
N VAL A 225 17.53 0.17 11.78
CA VAL A 225 17.18 1.51 12.31
C VAL A 225 15.70 1.60 12.66
N THR A 226 14.80 1.35 11.70
CA THR A 226 13.34 1.40 11.93
C THR A 226 12.68 0.02 11.87
N GLY A 227 13.41 -1.01 11.44
CA GLY A 227 12.98 -2.38 11.32
C GLY A 227 14.11 -3.24 10.78
N LEU A 228 13.80 -4.44 10.34
CA LEU A 228 14.76 -5.34 9.68
C LEU A 228 14.33 -5.60 8.24
N LEU A 229 15.29 -5.54 7.32
CA LEU A 229 15.11 -5.96 5.93
C LEU A 229 15.76 -7.32 5.71
N VAL A 230 15.08 -8.15 4.94
CA VAL A 230 15.60 -9.47 4.53
C VAL A 230 15.55 -9.59 3.00
N PRO A 231 16.45 -10.37 2.39
CA PRO A 231 16.38 -10.65 0.96
C PRO A 231 15.02 -11.23 0.58
N PRO A 232 14.43 -10.81 -0.55
CA PRO A 232 13.16 -11.36 -1.01
C PRO A 232 13.24 -12.86 -1.22
N GLU A 233 12.10 -13.54 -1.06
CA GLU A 233 11.94 -14.98 -1.26
C GLU A 233 12.85 -15.86 -0.39
N ASN A 234 13.44 -15.33 0.67
CA ASN A 234 14.32 -16.04 1.57
C ASN A 234 13.64 -16.34 2.92
N SER A 235 12.97 -17.49 3.00
CA SER A 235 12.24 -17.92 4.20
C SER A 235 13.16 -18.12 5.41
N GLN A 236 14.38 -18.59 5.21
CA GLN A 236 15.36 -18.80 6.28
C GLN A 236 15.79 -17.46 6.91
N LYS A 237 16.17 -16.47 6.08
CA LYS A 237 16.53 -15.14 6.58
C LYS A 237 15.36 -14.45 7.23
N LEU A 238 14.14 -14.68 6.75
CA LEU A 238 12.91 -14.19 7.36
C LEU A 238 12.75 -14.74 8.78
N ALA A 239 12.87 -16.05 8.97
CA ALA A 239 12.78 -16.69 10.29
C ALA A 239 13.89 -16.23 11.24
N GLU A 240 15.15 -16.15 10.76
CA GLU A 240 16.28 -15.63 11.53
C GLU A 240 16.02 -14.20 12.04
N ALA A 241 15.55 -13.30 11.17
CA ALA A 241 15.25 -11.91 11.53
C ALA A 241 14.10 -11.80 12.54
N VAL A 242 13.02 -12.56 12.35
CA VAL A 242 11.89 -12.62 13.30
C VAL A 242 12.39 -13.11 14.65
N ASN A 243 13.11 -14.22 14.71
CA ASN A 243 13.64 -14.78 15.94
C ASN A 243 14.58 -13.82 16.67
N SER A 244 15.37 -13.03 15.92
CA SER A 244 16.26 -12.03 16.51
C SER A 244 15.49 -10.95 17.28
N LEU A 245 14.27 -10.56 16.82
CA LEU A 245 13.42 -9.60 17.49
C LEU A 245 12.64 -10.23 18.67
N LEU A 246 12.17 -11.46 18.52
CA LEU A 246 11.51 -12.20 19.61
C LEU A 246 12.44 -12.39 20.80
N ASN A 247 13.71 -12.71 20.54
CA ASN A 247 14.73 -12.97 21.57
C ASN A 247 15.37 -11.70 22.15
N ASN A 248 15.20 -10.52 21.52
CA ASN A 248 15.83 -9.28 21.97
C ASN A 248 14.81 -8.14 22.07
N LYS A 249 14.12 -8.10 23.21
CA LYS A 249 13.09 -7.07 23.50
C LYS A 249 13.64 -5.64 23.43
N ALA A 250 14.92 -5.43 23.82
CA ALA A 250 15.53 -4.10 23.75
C ALA A 250 15.74 -3.64 22.30
N LYS A 251 16.25 -4.54 21.42
CA LYS A 251 16.38 -4.27 19.98
C LYS A 251 15.01 -4.02 19.36
N ALA A 252 14.04 -4.89 19.61
CA ALA A 252 12.67 -4.76 19.13
C ALA A 252 12.05 -3.42 19.48
N LYS A 253 12.16 -3.01 20.77
CA LYS A 253 11.67 -1.71 21.26
C LYS A 253 12.39 -0.54 20.57
N LYS A 254 13.71 -0.56 20.45
CA LYS A 254 14.47 0.50 19.78
C LYS A 254 14.01 0.71 18.34
N LEU A 255 13.85 -0.38 17.57
CA LEU A 255 13.42 -0.31 16.18
C LEU A 255 11.97 0.19 16.05
N SER A 256 11.07 -0.30 16.90
CA SER A 256 9.66 0.11 16.87
C SER A 256 9.46 1.57 17.29
N ASP A 257 10.20 2.07 18.26
CA ASP A 257 10.17 3.49 18.66
C ASP A 257 10.68 4.38 17.51
N ALA A 258 11.78 3.99 16.85
CA ALA A 258 12.28 4.71 15.68
C ALA A 258 11.31 4.67 14.49
N GLY A 259 10.65 3.53 14.25
CA GLY A 259 9.59 3.40 13.25
C GLY A 259 8.39 4.30 13.53
N PHE A 260 7.98 4.37 14.80
CA PHE A 260 6.90 5.26 15.23
C PHE A 260 7.22 6.74 14.95
N GLU A 261 8.40 7.20 15.36
CA GLU A 261 8.82 8.58 15.11
C GLU A 261 8.92 8.88 13.61
N PHE A 262 9.39 7.91 12.82
CA PHE A 262 9.44 8.07 11.37
C PHE A 262 8.05 8.27 10.76
N VAL A 263 7.07 7.43 11.09
CA VAL A 263 5.71 7.54 10.53
C VAL A 263 5.00 8.77 11.06
N LYS A 264 5.10 9.05 12.36
CA LYS A 264 4.48 10.23 12.98
C LYS A 264 4.92 11.52 12.31
N ASN A 265 6.21 11.65 12.01
CA ASN A 265 6.78 12.88 11.49
C ASN A 265 6.75 13.00 9.96
N ASN A 266 6.41 11.91 9.21
CA ASN A 266 6.50 11.91 7.75
C ASN A 266 5.24 11.43 7.03
N LEU A 267 4.44 10.54 7.65
CA LEU A 267 3.42 9.76 6.94
C LEU A 267 2.06 9.73 7.65
N THR A 268 1.75 10.72 8.49
CA THR A 268 0.40 11.00 8.98
C THR A 268 -0.29 12.03 8.07
N TRP A 269 -1.62 12.05 8.05
CA TRP A 269 -2.37 13.02 7.25
C TRP A 269 -2.06 14.47 7.64
N ASP A 270 -1.77 14.77 8.89
CA ASP A 270 -1.39 16.12 9.33
C ASP A 270 -0.11 16.62 8.63
N VAL A 271 0.81 15.71 8.31
CA VAL A 271 2.08 16.01 7.63
C VAL A 271 1.95 15.96 6.10
N VAL A 272 1.13 15.05 5.59
CA VAL A 272 1.04 14.78 4.15
C VAL A 272 0.00 15.66 3.46
N LEU A 273 -1.09 16.01 4.13
CA LEU A 273 -2.17 16.83 3.55
C LEU A 273 -1.68 18.20 3.01
N PRO A 274 -0.81 18.95 3.71
CA PRO A 274 -0.28 20.20 3.14
C PRO A 274 0.45 20.00 1.81
N LYS A 275 1.10 18.84 1.60
CA LYS A 275 1.78 18.51 0.32
C LYS A 275 0.76 18.30 -0.80
N PHE A 276 -0.36 17.63 -0.51
CA PHE A 276 -1.46 17.48 -1.46
C PHE A 276 -2.10 18.83 -1.81
N ILE A 277 -2.36 19.68 -0.82
CA ILE A 277 -2.93 21.02 -1.04
C ILE A 277 -2.02 21.82 -1.95
N LYS A 278 -0.73 21.91 -1.61
CA LYS A 278 0.25 22.64 -2.43
C LYS A 278 0.36 22.08 -3.86
N PHE A 279 0.31 20.76 -4.01
CA PHE A 279 0.30 20.12 -5.32
C PHE A 279 -0.93 20.54 -6.14
N TYR A 280 -2.11 20.54 -5.54
CA TYR A 280 -3.34 20.96 -6.23
C TYR A 280 -3.36 22.46 -6.58
N GLU A 281 -2.88 23.32 -5.67
CA GLU A 281 -2.75 24.75 -5.93
C GLU A 281 -1.81 25.02 -7.10
N ASN A 282 -0.64 24.36 -7.12
CA ASN A 282 0.33 24.49 -8.24
C ASN A 282 -0.23 23.95 -9.57
N LEU A 283 -1.15 23.01 -9.53
CA LEU A 283 -1.75 22.44 -10.73
C LEU A 283 -2.82 23.37 -11.33
N LEU A 284 -3.47 24.20 -10.52
CA LEU A 284 -4.52 25.11 -10.94
C LEU A 284 -3.98 26.47 -11.42
N ASN A 285 -2.80 26.86 -10.95
CA ASN A 285 -2.07 28.04 -11.40
C ASN A 285 -1.29 27.73 -12.70
#